data_428115f59f552f859fb8c24d0ab70b05
#
_entry.id   428115f59f552f859fb8c24d0ab70b05
#
_cell.length_a   1.000
_cell.length_b   1.000
_cell.length_c   1.000
_cell.angle_alpha   90.00
_cell.angle_beta   90.00
_cell.angle_gamma   90.00
#
_symmetry.space_group_name_H-M   'P 1'
#
loop_
_entity.id
_entity.type
_entity.pdbx_description
1 polymer ?
#
loop_
_entity_poly.entity_id
_entity_poly.type
_entity_poly.pdbx_seq_one_letter_code
_entity_poly.pdbx_strand_id
1 'polypeptide(L)' 'MGFDTFEEIIRYAIEREKEAVDFYEEASRLEPYAWAKETFEGFAKEEQKHAALLEGFLKGEKSGV' A
#
# COMPACT_ATOMS: atom_id res chain seq x y z
N MET A 1 -17.38 6.69 9.11
CA MET A 1 -17.27 5.38 8.49
C MET A 1 -17.50 4.30 9.52
N GLY A 2 -18.31 3.31 9.18
CA GLY A 2 -18.54 2.22 10.10
C GLY A 2 -17.83 0.97 9.63
N PHE A 3 -17.06 0.38 10.52
CA PHE A 3 -16.46 -0.91 10.27
C PHE A 3 -16.90 -1.85 11.37
N ASP A 4 -17.47 -2.98 10.99
CA ASP A 4 -17.98 -3.92 11.97
C ASP A 4 -16.95 -4.95 12.38
N THR A 5 -15.92 -5.16 11.56
CA THR A 5 -14.94 -6.21 11.82
C THR A 5 -13.54 -5.73 11.52
N PHE A 6 -12.58 -6.42 12.13
CA PHE A 6 -11.17 -6.20 11.83
C PHE A 6 -10.90 -6.41 10.34
N GLU A 7 -11.53 -7.43 9.77
CA GLU A 7 -11.33 -7.74 8.35
C GLU A 7 -11.74 -6.56 7.46
N GLU A 8 -12.86 -5.93 7.77
CA GLU A 8 -13.32 -4.80 6.98
C GLU A 8 -12.34 -3.63 7.07
N ILE A 9 -11.79 -3.41 8.25
CA ILE A 9 -10.80 -2.36 8.44
C ILE A 9 -9.56 -2.65 7.58
N ILE A 10 -9.10 -3.89 7.60
CA ILE A 10 -7.91 -4.26 6.84
C ILE A 10 -8.16 -4.13 5.34
N ARG A 11 -9.33 -4.55 4.85
CA ARG A 11 -9.64 -4.42 3.44
C ARG A 11 -9.65 -2.95 3.02
N TYR A 12 -10.21 -2.09 3.84
CA TYR A 12 -10.21 -0.67 3.57
C TYR A 12 -8.78 -0.13 3.51
N ALA A 13 -7.96 -0.53 4.46
CA ALA A 13 -6.57 -0.07 4.50
C ALA A 13 -5.80 -0.53 3.26
N ILE A 14 -6.02 -1.76 2.82
CA ILE A 14 -5.37 -2.27 1.61
C ILE A 14 -5.73 -1.40 0.41
N GLU A 15 -7.00 -1.02 0.29
CA GLU A 15 -7.40 -0.17 -0.83
C GLU A 15 -6.70 1.19 -0.79
N ARG A 16 -6.57 1.75 0.42
CA ARG A 16 -5.85 3.02 0.56
C ARG A 16 -4.38 2.88 0.17
N GLU A 17 -3.75 1.77 0.55
CA GLU A 17 -2.36 1.56 0.18
C GLU A 17 -2.20 1.40 -1.34
N LYS A 18 -3.12 0.70 -1.97
CA LYS A 18 -3.06 0.54 -3.42
C LYS A 18 -3.21 1.87 -4.14
N GLU A 19 -4.09 2.73 -3.63
CA GLU A 19 -4.23 4.07 -4.20
C GLU A 19 -2.95 4.87 -4.05
N ALA A 20 -2.27 4.71 -2.92
CA ALA A 20 -1.00 5.41 -2.70
C ALA A 20 0.06 4.91 -3.67
N VAL A 21 0.12 3.59 -3.91
CA VAL A 21 1.05 3.04 -4.89
C VAL A 21 0.81 3.67 -6.26
N ASP A 22 -0.45 3.70 -6.69
CA ASP A 22 -0.79 4.27 -7.99
C ASP A 22 -0.38 5.73 -8.07
N PHE A 23 -0.63 6.47 -6.98
CA PHE A 23 -0.27 7.88 -6.93
C PHE A 23 1.23 8.07 -7.09
N TYR A 24 2.02 7.30 -6.35
CA TYR A 24 3.48 7.46 -6.40
C TYR A 24 4.04 7.00 -7.73
N GLU A 25 3.47 5.95 -8.33
CA GLU A 25 3.92 5.51 -9.64
C GLU A 25 3.63 6.56 -10.69
N GLU A 26 2.47 7.19 -10.61
CA GLU A 26 2.12 8.26 -11.54
C GLU A 26 3.05 9.45 -11.33
N ALA A 27 3.30 9.82 -10.07
CA ALA A 27 4.18 10.93 -9.76
C ALA A 27 5.58 10.67 -10.29
N SER A 28 6.07 9.44 -10.15
CA SER A 28 7.38 9.06 -10.67
C SER A 28 7.42 9.25 -12.18
N ARG A 29 6.37 8.81 -12.87
CA ARG A 29 6.35 8.87 -14.32
C ARG A 29 6.37 10.30 -14.83
N LEU A 30 5.70 11.21 -14.10
CA LEU A 30 5.57 12.60 -14.53
C LEU A 30 6.73 13.48 -14.10
N GLU A 31 7.56 13.00 -13.17
CA GLU A 31 8.64 13.81 -12.62
C GLU A 31 9.80 13.89 -13.60
N PRO A 32 10.27 15.10 -13.93
CA PRO A 32 11.38 15.24 -14.89
C PRO A 32 12.76 14.95 -14.30
N TYR A 33 12.93 15.02 -12.99
CA TYR A 33 14.24 14.85 -12.37
C TYR A 33 14.43 13.42 -11.91
N ALA A 34 15.60 12.84 -12.26
CA ALA A 34 15.87 11.45 -11.95
C ALA A 34 15.80 11.16 -10.45
N TRP A 35 16.35 12.07 -9.63
CA TRP A 35 16.37 11.83 -8.18
C TRP A 35 14.94 11.82 -7.62
N ALA A 36 14.08 12.66 -8.17
CA ALA A 36 12.70 12.71 -7.70
C ALA A 36 11.92 11.49 -8.17
N LYS A 37 12.18 11.03 -9.41
CA LYS A 37 11.57 9.79 -9.88
C LYS A 37 11.92 8.64 -8.94
N GLU A 38 13.18 8.53 -8.59
CA GLU A 38 13.62 7.44 -7.72
C GLU A 38 12.99 7.54 -6.34
N THR A 39 12.82 8.77 -5.85
CA THR A 39 12.19 8.97 -4.56
C THR A 39 10.74 8.45 -4.59
N PHE A 40 9.98 8.80 -5.62
CA PHE A 40 8.60 8.35 -5.72
C PHE A 40 8.52 6.85 -5.93
N GLU A 41 9.44 6.28 -6.71
CA GLU A 41 9.49 4.83 -6.87
C GLU A 41 9.74 4.13 -5.55
N GLY A 42 10.61 4.72 -4.72
CA GLY A 42 10.85 4.18 -3.39
C GLY A 42 9.61 4.22 -2.52
N PHE A 43 8.87 5.32 -2.57
CA PHE A 43 7.62 5.43 -1.82
C PHE A 43 6.62 4.38 -2.29
N ALA A 44 6.50 4.17 -3.60
CA ALA A 44 5.59 3.17 -4.12
C ALA A 44 5.94 1.78 -3.61
N LYS A 45 7.22 1.45 -3.57
CA LYS A 45 7.66 0.15 -3.07
C LYS A 45 7.33 -0.04 -1.60
N GLU A 46 7.47 1.03 -0.81
CA GLU A 46 7.12 0.95 0.60
C GLU A 46 5.63 0.69 0.79
N GLU A 47 4.79 1.35 0.00
CA GLU A 47 3.36 1.13 0.13
C GLU A 47 2.98 -0.28 -0.35
N GLN A 48 3.69 -0.82 -1.33
CA GLN A 48 3.46 -2.19 -1.76
C GLN A 48 3.78 -3.17 -0.64
N LYS A 49 4.83 -2.92 0.12
CA LYS A 49 5.17 -3.76 1.27
C LYS A 49 4.08 -3.69 2.33
N HIS A 50 3.55 -2.50 2.58
CA HIS A 50 2.48 -2.34 3.55
C HIS A 50 1.24 -3.11 3.11
N ALA A 51 0.88 -3.02 1.83
CA ALA A 51 -0.28 -3.73 1.32
C ALA A 51 -0.10 -5.24 1.47
N ALA A 52 1.10 -5.73 1.17
CA ALA A 52 1.38 -7.15 1.29
C ALA A 52 1.25 -7.63 2.73
N LEU A 53 1.74 -6.81 3.68
CA LEU A 53 1.63 -7.13 5.08
C LEU A 53 0.17 -7.22 5.52
N LEU A 54 -0.62 -6.25 5.09
CA LEU A 54 -2.03 -6.22 5.43
C LEU A 54 -2.77 -7.43 4.82
N GLU A 55 -2.42 -7.79 3.60
CA GLU A 55 -3.02 -8.95 2.96
C GLU A 55 -2.68 -10.23 3.72
N GLY A 56 -1.50 -10.27 4.32
CA GLY A 56 -1.13 -11.41 5.14
C GLY A 56 -2.07 -11.58 6.32
N PHE A 57 -2.50 -10.49 6.93
CA PHE A 57 -3.48 -10.57 8.01
C PHE A 57 -4.81 -11.14 7.53
N LEU A 58 -5.25 -10.75 6.33
CA LEU A 58 -6.49 -11.28 5.79
C LEU A 58 -6.41 -12.77 5.54
N LYS A 59 -5.26 -13.24 5.13
CA LYS A 59 -5.06 -14.66 4.87
C LYS A 59 -4.89 -15.47 6.13
N GLY A 60 -4.81 -14.81 7.28
CA GLY A 60 -4.68 -15.49 8.54
C GLY A 60 -3.29 -16.01 8.86
N GLU A 61 -2.29 -15.46 8.19
CA GLU A 61 -0.91 -15.91 8.41
C GLU A 61 -0.46 -15.67 9.83
N LYS A 62 -0.97 -14.63 10.45
CA LYS A 62 -0.65 -14.35 11.84
C LYS A 62 -1.13 -15.44 12.77
N SER A 63 -2.14 -16.19 12.38
CA SER A 63 -2.70 -17.20 13.24
C SER A 63 -1.87 -18.47 13.26
N GLY A 64 -0.84 -18.53 12.43
CA GLY A 64 0.08 -19.64 12.47
C GLY A 64 1.01 -19.60 13.66
N VAL A 65 0.96 -18.52 14.38
CA VAL A 65 1.81 -18.39 15.56
C VAL A 65 1.20 -19.05 16.77
#